data_3eb3710374af4faf8da266c48ca3a596
#
_entry.id   3eb3710374af4faf8da266c48ca3a596
#
_cell.length_a   1.000
_cell.length_b   1.000
_cell.length_c   1.000
_cell.angle_alpha   90.00
_cell.angle_beta   90.00
_cell.angle_gamma   90.00
#
_symmetry.space_group_name_H-M   'P 1'
#
loop_
_entity.id
_entity.type
_entity.pdbx_description
1 polymer ?
#
loop_
_entity_poly.entity_id
_entity_poly.type
_entity_poly.pdbx_seq_one_letter_code
_entity_poly.pdbx_strand_id
1 'polypeptide(L)'
;MPGFTLNGYTPAPVEEVWKLLFDPTRFPEWWSGVETVHTEGPDRYVMWPDGYPDFPMPQSLRTERGASRVTVSCQVSDIDVVWQLAEAGDGTRIEVRVDLPDAEAHRLASQRQIIATSLDNLTTLAAAAR
;
A
#
# COMPACT_ATOMS: atom_id res chain seq x y z
N MET A 1 13.14 2.58 -15.76
CA MET A 1 11.90 3.14 -15.20
C MET A 1 12.18 3.69 -13.81
N PRO A 2 11.66 4.89 -13.48
CA PRO A 2 11.83 5.40 -12.12
C PRO A 2 11.12 4.50 -11.11
N GLY A 3 11.68 4.41 -9.94
CA GLY A 3 11.12 3.60 -8.89
C GLY A 3 11.95 3.67 -7.63
N PHE A 4 11.46 3.07 -6.56
CA PHE A 4 12.17 2.99 -5.29
C PHE A 4 11.68 1.80 -4.48
N THR A 5 12.49 1.40 -3.50
CA THR A 5 12.14 0.37 -2.54
C THR A 5 12.40 0.88 -1.14
N LEU A 6 11.44 0.67 -0.24
CA LEU A 6 11.58 1.01 1.17
C LEU A 6 11.37 -0.25 2.00
N ASN A 7 11.96 -0.28 3.18
CA ASN A 7 11.86 -1.41 4.11
C ASN A 7 11.45 -0.91 5.49
N GLY A 8 10.63 -1.70 6.17
CA GLY A 8 10.21 -1.42 7.53
C GLY A 8 10.12 -2.70 8.34
N TYR A 9 9.92 -2.55 9.64
CA TYR A 9 9.75 -3.66 10.56
C TYR A 9 8.67 -3.33 11.57
N THR A 10 7.88 -4.34 11.93
CA THR A 10 6.93 -4.25 13.04
C THR A 10 7.09 -5.49 13.93
N PRO A 11 6.96 -5.36 15.26
CA PRO A 11 6.94 -6.53 16.14
C PRO A 11 5.68 -7.39 16.00
N ALA A 12 4.68 -6.93 15.25
CA ALA A 12 3.46 -7.71 15.01
C ALA A 12 3.72 -8.90 14.09
N PRO A 13 3.04 -10.03 14.28
CA PRO A 13 3.17 -11.17 13.38
C PRO A 13 2.60 -10.86 11.99
N VAL A 14 3.00 -11.65 10.98
CA VAL A 14 2.59 -11.46 9.58
C VAL A 14 1.07 -11.36 9.45
N GLU A 15 0.31 -12.17 10.17
CA GLU A 15 -1.15 -12.16 10.08
C GLU A 15 -1.76 -10.79 10.44
N GLU A 16 -1.20 -10.08 11.41
CA GLU A 16 -1.71 -8.76 11.78
C GLU A 16 -1.44 -7.72 10.69
N VAL A 17 -0.30 -7.81 10.02
CA VAL A 17 0.00 -6.93 8.89
C VAL A 17 -0.85 -7.30 7.69
N TRP A 18 -1.02 -8.60 7.44
CA TRP A 18 -1.82 -9.11 6.32
C TRP A 18 -3.25 -8.58 6.35
N LYS A 19 -3.88 -8.53 7.54
CA LYS A 19 -5.24 -8.01 7.69
C LYS A 19 -5.39 -6.58 7.20
N LEU A 20 -4.33 -5.78 7.29
CA LEU A 20 -4.35 -4.39 6.87
C LEU A 20 -4.05 -4.22 5.38
N LEU A 21 -3.40 -5.22 4.78
CA LEU A 21 -2.95 -5.15 3.39
C LEU A 21 -3.92 -5.78 2.39
N PHE A 22 -4.55 -6.89 2.73
CA PHE A 22 -5.38 -7.60 1.76
C PHE A 22 -6.76 -6.97 1.57
N ASP A 23 -7.20 -6.16 2.52
CA ASP A 23 -8.54 -5.56 2.53
C ASP A 23 -8.43 -4.06 2.25
N PRO A 24 -8.77 -3.61 1.03
CA PRO A 24 -8.62 -2.20 0.69
C PRO A 24 -9.50 -1.26 1.51
N THR A 25 -10.56 -1.76 2.15
CA THR A 25 -11.38 -0.92 3.04
C THR A 25 -10.61 -0.46 4.27
N ARG A 26 -9.48 -1.13 4.58
CA ARG A 26 -8.60 -0.74 5.68
C ARG A 26 -7.55 0.30 5.27
N PHE A 27 -7.33 0.53 3.96
CA PHE A 27 -6.30 1.45 3.48
C PHE A 27 -6.41 2.87 4.03
N PRO A 28 -7.61 3.46 4.18
CA PRO A 28 -7.70 4.80 4.78
C PRO A 28 -7.13 4.91 6.19
N GLU A 29 -6.99 3.79 6.90
CA GLU A 29 -6.46 3.78 8.27
C GLU A 29 -4.94 3.99 8.32
N TRP A 30 -4.23 3.68 7.24
CA TRP A 30 -2.76 3.75 7.26
C TRP A 30 -2.13 4.29 5.97
N TRP A 31 -2.77 4.16 4.82
CA TRP A 31 -2.19 4.60 3.54
C TRP A 31 -2.39 6.10 3.39
N SER A 32 -1.29 6.86 3.52
CA SER A 32 -1.30 8.32 3.44
C SER A 32 -1.85 8.78 2.09
N GLY A 33 -2.77 9.74 2.12
CA GLY A 33 -3.38 10.28 0.90
C GLY A 33 -4.64 9.55 0.44
N VAL A 34 -4.97 8.41 1.04
CA VAL A 34 -6.19 7.66 0.71
C VAL A 34 -7.26 8.00 1.75
N GLU A 35 -8.27 8.77 1.35
CA GLU A 35 -9.33 9.18 2.27
C GLU A 35 -10.47 8.18 2.32
N THR A 36 -10.95 7.75 1.14
CA THR A 36 -12.11 6.87 1.04
C THR A 36 -11.82 5.76 0.04
N VAL A 37 -12.36 4.58 0.31
CA VAL A 37 -12.25 3.42 -0.57
C VAL A 37 -13.62 2.79 -0.75
N HIS A 38 -13.93 2.41 -2.00
CA HIS A 38 -15.11 1.63 -2.34
C HIS A 38 -14.71 0.42 -3.16
N THR A 39 -15.00 -0.77 -2.66
CA THR A 39 -14.62 -2.01 -3.36
C THR A 39 -15.59 -2.32 -4.50
N GLU A 40 -15.03 -2.85 -5.59
CA GLU A 40 -15.77 -3.22 -6.80
C GLU A 40 -15.41 -4.66 -7.19
N GLY A 41 -15.58 -5.59 -6.26
CA GLY A 41 -15.21 -6.98 -6.45
C GLY A 41 -13.89 -7.29 -5.75
N PRO A 42 -13.39 -8.53 -5.88
CA PRO A 42 -12.23 -8.99 -5.11
C PRO A 42 -10.89 -8.43 -5.60
N ASP A 43 -10.84 -7.90 -6.82
CA ASP A 43 -9.60 -7.48 -7.47
C ASP A 43 -9.61 -6.01 -7.92
N ARG A 44 -10.62 -5.25 -7.50
CA ARG A 44 -10.76 -3.84 -7.89
C ARG A 44 -11.34 -3.01 -6.77
N TYR A 45 -10.88 -1.77 -6.68
CA TYR A 45 -11.51 -0.77 -5.82
C TYR A 45 -11.30 0.62 -6.41
N VAL A 46 -12.07 1.57 -5.92
CA VAL A 46 -11.90 2.98 -6.26
C VAL A 46 -11.48 3.69 -4.98
N MET A 47 -10.49 4.57 -5.09
CA MET A 47 -10.08 5.40 -3.96
C MET A 47 -10.28 6.87 -4.31
N TRP A 48 -10.52 7.66 -3.28
CA TRP A 48 -10.59 9.12 -3.38
C TRP A 48 -9.45 9.70 -2.55
N PRO A 49 -8.58 10.51 -3.19
CA PRO A 49 -7.48 11.14 -2.45
C PRO A 49 -7.97 12.18 -1.45
N ASP A 50 -7.17 12.41 -0.40
CA ASP A 50 -7.45 13.46 0.58
C ASP A 50 -7.62 14.81 -0.12
N GLY A 51 -8.72 15.50 0.18
CA GLY A 51 -8.99 16.81 -0.38
C GLY A 51 -9.57 16.82 -1.79
N TYR A 52 -9.82 15.63 -2.37
CA TYR A 52 -10.35 15.52 -3.74
C TYR A 52 -11.55 14.57 -3.80
N PRO A 53 -12.68 14.93 -3.17
CA PRO A 53 -13.84 14.04 -3.09
C PRO A 53 -14.52 13.79 -4.45
N ASP A 54 -14.21 14.58 -5.46
CA ASP A 54 -14.78 14.44 -6.80
C ASP A 54 -13.82 13.74 -7.78
N PHE A 55 -12.71 13.18 -7.28
CA PHE A 55 -11.69 12.55 -8.13
C PHE A 55 -11.55 11.05 -7.82
N PRO A 56 -12.48 10.22 -8.31
CA PRO A 56 -12.33 8.78 -8.13
C PRO A 56 -11.12 8.26 -8.91
N MET A 57 -10.31 7.43 -8.26
CA MET A 57 -9.14 6.81 -8.89
C MET A 57 -9.28 5.30 -8.84
N PRO A 58 -9.64 4.67 -9.98
CA PRO A 58 -9.75 3.21 -10.04
C PRO A 58 -8.40 2.53 -9.83
N GLN A 59 -8.40 1.45 -9.05
CA GLN A 59 -7.22 0.67 -8.73
C GLN A 59 -7.49 -0.81 -9.00
N SER A 60 -6.47 -1.53 -9.44
CA SER A 60 -6.52 -2.98 -9.44
C SER A 60 -5.76 -3.50 -8.23
N LEU A 61 -6.23 -4.62 -7.69
CA LEU A 61 -5.68 -5.24 -6.48
C LEU A 61 -5.40 -6.70 -6.76
N ARG A 62 -4.19 -7.14 -6.46
CA ARG A 62 -3.82 -8.54 -6.57
C ARG A 62 -3.25 -8.99 -5.24
N THR A 63 -3.89 -9.98 -4.63
CA THR A 63 -3.44 -10.53 -3.37
C THR A 63 -2.92 -11.95 -3.59
N GLU A 64 -1.75 -12.24 -3.06
CA GLU A 64 -1.10 -13.54 -3.18
C GLU A 64 -0.75 -14.01 -1.77
N ARG A 65 -1.73 -14.60 -1.10
CA ARG A 65 -1.58 -14.97 0.31
C ARG A 65 -0.42 -15.94 0.55
N GLY A 66 -0.24 -16.92 -0.32
CA GLY A 66 0.87 -17.87 -0.18
C GLY A 66 2.24 -17.24 -0.27
N ALA A 67 2.35 -16.11 -0.97
CA ALA A 67 3.58 -15.34 -1.10
C ALA A 67 3.63 -14.14 -0.15
N SER A 68 2.58 -13.91 0.64
CA SER A 68 2.44 -12.74 1.53
C SER A 68 2.68 -11.43 0.79
N ARG A 69 2.08 -11.30 -0.39
CA ARG A 69 2.30 -10.17 -1.29
C ARG A 69 0.98 -9.54 -1.74
N VAL A 70 0.95 -8.22 -1.78
CA VAL A 70 -0.18 -7.45 -2.29
C VAL A 70 0.34 -6.44 -3.29
N THR A 71 -0.23 -6.44 -4.49
CA THR A 71 0.12 -5.50 -5.56
C THR A 71 -1.08 -4.61 -5.85
N VAL A 72 -0.85 -3.30 -5.84
CA VAL A 72 -1.87 -2.30 -6.18
C VAL A 72 -1.37 -1.53 -7.41
N SER A 73 -2.20 -1.48 -8.44
CA SER A 73 -1.88 -0.75 -9.67
C SER A 73 -2.93 0.32 -9.92
N CYS A 74 -2.48 1.57 -9.99
CA CYS A 74 -3.37 2.69 -10.27
C CYS A 74 -3.73 2.70 -11.77
N GLN A 75 -5.02 2.66 -12.08
CA GLN A 75 -5.48 2.61 -13.47
C GLN A 75 -5.42 3.96 -14.17
N VAL A 76 -5.18 5.03 -13.41
CA VAL A 76 -5.07 6.39 -13.96
C VAL A 76 -3.62 6.74 -14.30
N SER A 77 -2.69 6.42 -13.40
CA SER A 77 -1.28 6.80 -13.52
C SER A 77 -0.36 5.66 -13.92
N ASP A 78 -0.84 4.42 -13.88
CA ASP A 78 -0.06 3.20 -14.09
C ASP A 78 1.09 3.04 -13.10
N ILE A 79 0.97 3.66 -11.93
CA ILE A 79 1.93 3.46 -10.83
C ILE A 79 1.59 2.15 -10.13
N ASP A 80 2.62 1.30 -9.95
CA ASP A 80 2.49 0.02 -9.27
C ASP A 80 3.14 0.09 -7.89
N VAL A 81 2.44 -0.44 -6.88
CA VAL A 81 2.95 -0.54 -5.52
C VAL A 81 2.86 -2.00 -5.09
N VAL A 82 3.99 -2.58 -4.73
CA VAL A 82 4.07 -3.98 -4.31
C VAL A 82 4.50 -4.04 -2.84
N TRP A 83 3.64 -4.60 -2.02
CA TRP A 83 3.90 -4.82 -0.59
C TRP A 83 4.26 -6.29 -0.37
N GLN A 84 5.44 -6.54 0.17
CA GLN A 84 5.93 -7.89 0.43
C GLN A 84 6.23 -8.06 1.91
N LEU A 85 5.65 -9.09 2.52
CA LEU A 85 5.86 -9.42 3.92
C LEU A 85 6.77 -10.63 4.08
N ALA A 86 7.58 -10.62 5.13
CA ALA A 86 8.41 -11.76 5.50
C ALA A 86 8.51 -11.83 7.02
N GLU A 87 8.51 -13.04 7.56
CA GLU A 87 8.75 -13.24 8.99
C GLU A 87 10.16 -12.79 9.34
N ALA A 88 10.30 -12.11 10.48
CA ALA A 88 11.59 -11.64 10.99
C ALA A 88 11.58 -11.77 12.51
N GLY A 89 12.10 -12.89 13.02
CA GLY A 89 11.95 -13.23 14.42
C GLY A 89 10.46 -13.42 14.74
N ASP A 90 9.98 -12.76 15.78
CA ASP A 90 8.56 -12.81 16.17
C ASP A 90 7.72 -11.77 15.43
N GLY A 91 8.36 -10.91 14.66
CA GLY A 91 7.70 -9.82 13.95
C GLY A 91 7.72 -10.00 12.44
N THR A 92 7.55 -8.89 11.73
CA THR A 92 7.42 -8.88 10.29
C THR A 92 8.30 -7.80 9.66
N ARG A 93 9.05 -8.19 8.62
CA ARG A 93 9.71 -7.25 7.74
C ARG A 93 8.75 -6.92 6.60
N ILE A 94 8.65 -5.66 6.28
CA ILE A 94 7.80 -5.17 5.20
C ILE A 94 8.70 -4.51 4.16
N GLU A 95 8.63 -5.00 2.92
CA GLU A 95 9.29 -4.34 1.79
C GLU A 95 8.20 -3.77 0.90
N VAL A 96 8.34 -2.52 0.50
CA VAL A 96 7.44 -1.91 -0.46
C VAL A 96 8.24 -1.38 -1.64
N ARG A 97 7.86 -1.81 -2.84
CA ARG A 97 8.47 -1.38 -4.09
C ARG A 97 7.45 -0.60 -4.90
N VAL A 98 7.87 0.55 -5.40
CA VAL A 98 7.03 1.41 -6.24
C VAL A 98 7.72 1.61 -7.58
N ASP A 99 6.98 1.34 -8.66
CA ASP A 99 7.46 1.55 -10.02
C ASP A 99 6.55 2.59 -10.70
N LEU A 100 7.17 3.62 -11.28
CA LEU A 100 6.46 4.69 -11.98
C LEU A 100 6.78 4.61 -13.47
N PRO A 101 5.76 4.80 -14.35
CA PRO A 101 6.05 5.02 -15.76
C PRO A 101 6.87 6.30 -15.95
N ASP A 102 7.61 6.39 -17.06
CA ASP A 102 8.41 7.57 -17.34
C ASP A 102 7.58 8.85 -17.36
N ALA A 103 6.33 8.77 -17.83
CA ALA A 103 5.42 9.91 -17.84
C ALA A 103 5.10 10.44 -16.43
N GLU A 104 5.30 9.61 -15.39
CA GLU A 104 5.04 9.96 -14.00
C GLU A 104 6.32 10.19 -13.20
N ALA A 105 7.47 10.26 -13.85
CA ALA A 105 8.77 10.41 -13.18
C ALA A 105 8.86 11.66 -12.29
N HIS A 106 8.14 12.71 -12.65
CA HIS A 106 8.09 13.96 -11.86
C HIS A 106 7.45 13.76 -10.48
N ARG A 107 6.75 12.67 -10.26
CA ARG A 107 6.08 12.35 -9.00
C ARG A 107 6.92 11.47 -8.07
N LEU A 108 8.15 11.13 -8.47
CA LEU A 108 8.98 10.20 -7.70
C LEU A 108 9.17 10.63 -6.25
N ALA A 109 9.56 11.89 -6.02
CA ALA A 109 9.81 12.40 -4.67
C ALA A 109 8.54 12.41 -3.81
N SER A 110 7.41 12.87 -4.37
CA SER A 110 6.15 12.91 -3.64
C SER A 110 5.62 11.50 -3.34
N GLN A 111 5.75 10.57 -4.28
CA GLN A 111 5.36 9.18 -4.05
C GLN A 111 6.22 8.52 -2.97
N ARG A 112 7.53 8.81 -2.98
CA ARG A 112 8.42 8.28 -1.95
C ARG A 112 8.00 8.77 -0.56
N GLN A 113 7.64 10.04 -0.44
CA GLN A 113 7.18 10.61 0.83
C GLN A 113 5.86 9.97 1.30
N ILE A 114 4.91 9.81 0.38
CA ILE A 114 3.61 9.19 0.68
C ILE A 114 3.82 7.76 1.16
N ILE A 115 4.62 6.98 0.47
CA ILE A 115 4.84 5.57 0.81
C ILE A 115 5.66 5.42 2.09
N ALA A 116 6.64 6.30 2.33
CA ALA A 116 7.39 6.30 3.60
C ALA A 116 6.46 6.55 4.79
N THR A 117 5.58 7.54 4.68
CA THR A 117 4.58 7.83 5.72
C THR A 117 3.62 6.65 5.91
N SER A 118 3.17 6.07 4.80
CA SER A 118 2.25 4.93 4.83
C SER A 118 2.88 3.71 5.50
N LEU A 119 4.16 3.45 5.21
CA LEU A 119 4.89 2.35 5.81
C LEU A 119 5.02 2.52 7.33
N ASP A 120 5.34 3.74 7.79
CA ASP A 120 5.39 4.05 9.23
C ASP A 120 4.03 3.85 9.89
N ASN A 121 2.96 4.31 9.25
CA ASN A 121 1.60 4.16 9.76
C ASN A 121 1.22 2.67 9.84
N LEU A 122 1.56 1.91 8.81
CA LEU A 122 1.26 0.48 8.75
C LEU A 122 1.97 -0.29 9.87
N THR A 123 3.26 -0.04 10.08
CA THR A 123 4.03 -0.71 11.13
C THR A 123 3.50 -0.36 12.51
N THR A 124 3.13 0.90 12.73
CA THR A 124 2.59 1.36 14.01
C THR A 124 1.22 0.76 14.29
N LEU A 125 0.34 0.78 13.28
CA LEU A 125 -1.02 0.25 13.43
C LEU A 125 -1.01 -1.26 13.68
N ALA A 126 -0.17 -2.01 12.95
CA ALA A 126 -0.03 -3.44 13.13
C ALA A 126 0.47 -3.79 14.54
N ALA A 127 1.44 -3.03 15.05
CA ALA A 127 1.99 -3.24 16.40
C ALA A 127 0.93 -2.97 17.48
N ALA A 128 0.06 -2.00 17.27
CA ALA A 128 -0.99 -1.66 18.22
C ALA A 128 -2.12 -2.70 18.27
N ALA A 129 -2.29 -3.46 17.21
CA ALA A 129 -3.37 -4.43 17.06
C ALA A 129 -3.06 -5.80 17.68
N ARG A 130 -1.83 -6.04 18.07
CA ARG A 130 -1.42 -7.35 18.62
C ARG A 130 -1.72 -7.48 20.10
#